data_b4e5b29f03946c9ba57d45647f02ec9a
#
_entry.id   b4e5b29f03946c9ba57d45647f02ec9a
#
_cell.length_a   1.000
_cell.length_b   1.000
_cell.length_c   1.000
_cell.angle_alpha   90.00
_cell.angle_beta   90.00
_cell.angle_gamma   90.00
#
_symmetry.space_group_name_H-M   'P 1'
#
loop_
_entity.id
_entity.type
_entity.pdbx_description
1 polymer ?
#
loop_
_entity_poly.entity_id
_entity_poly.type
_entity_poly.pdbx_seq_one_letter_code
_entity_poly.pdbx_strand_id
1 'polypeptide(L)' 'MLNILVTGATGFVGQHLIECLKLDGYNIKAISRNLILGVDTVICDFLKDDIPDNALKGIDIVFHLAGYAHDL' A
#
# COMPACT_ATOMS: atom_id res chain seq x y z
N MET A 1 -1.17 -14.67 -10.48
CA MET A 1 -1.87 -13.68 -9.65
C MET A 1 -1.02 -12.42 -9.55
N LEU A 2 -1.60 -11.26 -9.81
CA LEU A 2 -0.86 -10.01 -9.73
C LEU A 2 -0.55 -9.64 -8.28
N ASN A 3 0.65 -9.10 -8.09
CA ASN A 3 1.08 -8.57 -6.81
C ASN A 3 0.98 -7.05 -6.86
N ILE A 4 0.22 -6.49 -5.94
CA ILE A 4 -0.11 -5.06 -5.93
C ILE A 4 0.41 -4.43 -4.65
N LEU A 5 1.10 -3.31 -4.80
CA LEU A 5 1.58 -2.52 -3.68
C LEU A 5 0.72 -1.26 -3.57
N VAL A 6 0.22 -0.98 -2.37
CA VAL A 6 -0.57 0.22 -2.10
C VAL A 6 0.15 1.07 -1.07
N THR A 7 0.38 2.33 -1.40
CA THR A 7 0.96 3.29 -0.47
C THR A 7 -0.12 4.23 0.04
N GLY A 8 0.01 4.72 1.27
CA GLY A 8 -1.00 5.58 1.88
C GLY A 8 -2.28 4.84 2.23
N ALA A 9 -2.15 3.54 2.54
CA ALA A 9 -3.30 2.65 2.69
C ALA A 9 -4.11 2.87 3.96
N THR A 10 -3.61 3.65 4.91
CA THR A 10 -4.35 3.95 6.14
C THR A 10 -5.47 4.96 5.94
N GLY A 11 -5.45 5.69 4.83
CA GLY A 11 -6.52 6.63 4.51
C GLY A 11 -7.80 5.91 4.11
N PHE A 12 -8.90 6.67 4.10
CA PHE A 12 -10.21 6.12 3.74
C PHE A 12 -10.21 5.49 2.35
N VAL A 13 -9.64 6.20 1.37
CA VAL A 13 -9.58 5.72 -0.01
C VAL A 13 -8.72 4.47 -0.12
N GLY A 14 -7.58 4.47 0.57
CA GLY A 14 -6.66 3.34 0.54
C GLY A 14 -7.26 2.07 1.11
N GLN A 15 -7.97 2.18 2.22
CA GLN A 15 -8.60 1.02 2.83
C GLN A 15 -9.71 0.46 1.94
N HIS A 16 -10.49 1.33 1.33
CA HIS A 16 -11.55 0.91 0.43
C HIS A 16 -10.98 0.21 -0.81
N LEU A 17 -9.92 0.76 -1.36
CA LEU A 17 -9.24 0.15 -2.51
C LEU A 17 -8.72 -1.23 -2.16
N ILE A 18 -8.09 -1.38 -1.00
CA ILE A 18 -7.57 -2.68 -0.56
C ILE A 18 -8.68 -3.72 -0.48
N GLU A 19 -9.83 -3.35 0.09
CA GLU A 19 -10.95 -4.28 0.18
C GLU A 19 -11.42 -4.73 -1.20
N CYS A 20 -11.54 -3.79 -2.14
CA CYS A 20 -11.95 -4.11 -3.50
C CYS A 20 -10.95 -5.05 -4.17
N LEU A 21 -9.65 -4.79 -4.03
CA LEU A 21 -8.61 -5.63 -4.64
C LEU A 21 -8.56 -7.02 -4.02
N LYS A 22 -8.79 -7.13 -2.73
CA LYS A 22 -8.84 -8.44 -2.07
C LYS A 22 -9.99 -9.28 -2.56
N LEU A 23 -11.15 -8.67 -2.79
CA LEU A 23 -12.31 -9.37 -3.33
C LEU A 23 -12.04 -9.92 -4.73
N ASP A 24 -11.20 -9.24 -5.50
CA ASP A 24 -10.81 -9.68 -6.83
C ASP A 24 -9.70 -10.73 -6.82
N GLY A 25 -9.18 -11.08 -5.65
CA GLY A 25 -8.19 -12.15 -5.51
C GLY A 25 -6.75 -11.76 -5.74
N TYR A 26 -6.44 -10.47 -5.79
CA TYR A 26 -5.06 -10.02 -5.94
C TYR A 26 -4.26 -10.17 -4.64
N ASN A 27 -2.96 -10.34 -4.77
CA ASN A 27 -2.05 -10.27 -3.62
C ASN A 27 -1.75 -8.82 -3.31
N ILE A 28 -2.04 -8.40 -2.09
CA ILE A 28 -1.90 -6.99 -1.68
C ILE A 28 -0.79 -6.87 -0.65
N LYS A 29 0.11 -5.91 -0.90
CA LYS A 29 1.09 -5.46 0.07
C LYS A 29 0.87 -3.97 0.27
N ALA A 30 0.95 -3.50 1.50
CA ALA A 30 0.77 -2.09 1.81
C ALA A 30 2.05 -1.52 2.40
N ILE A 31 2.30 -0.24 2.14
CA ILE A 31 3.31 0.53 2.86
C ILE A 31 2.58 1.60 3.65
N SER A 32 2.84 1.63 4.95
CA SER A 32 2.13 2.52 5.86
C SER A 32 2.98 2.80 7.09
N ARG A 33 2.66 3.87 7.80
CA ARG A 33 3.30 4.14 9.09
C ARG A 33 2.79 3.23 10.19
N ASN A 34 1.61 2.64 9.98
CA ASN A 34 0.97 1.78 10.97
C ASN A 34 0.58 0.46 10.33
N LEU A 35 0.56 -0.59 11.13
CA LEU A 35 0.14 -1.91 10.66
C LEU A 35 -1.33 -1.87 10.22
N ILE A 36 -1.61 -2.51 9.09
CA ILE A 36 -2.97 -2.66 8.58
C ILE A 36 -3.38 -4.12 8.74
N LEU A 37 -4.44 -4.37 9.49
CA LEU A 37 -4.90 -5.73 9.76
C LEU A 37 -5.40 -6.38 8.47
N GLY A 38 -5.02 -7.64 8.30
CA GLY A 38 -5.46 -8.42 7.15
C GLY A 38 -4.66 -8.18 5.87
N VAL A 39 -3.62 -7.37 5.92
CA VAL A 39 -2.78 -7.03 4.77
C VAL A 39 -1.32 -7.15 5.17
N ASP A 40 -0.50 -7.67 4.26
CA ASP A 40 0.95 -7.68 4.44
C ASP A 40 1.45 -6.25 4.38
N THR A 41 1.88 -5.72 5.52
CA THR A 41 2.22 -4.31 5.66
C THR A 41 3.71 -4.13 5.90
N VAL A 42 4.33 -3.25 5.11
CA VAL A 42 5.68 -2.76 5.36
C VAL A 42 5.56 -1.44 6.10
N ILE A 43 6.12 -1.37 7.30
CA ILE A 43 6.06 -0.16 8.10
C ILE A 43 7.14 0.80 7.62
N CYS A 44 6.72 1.95 7.10
CA CYS A 44 7.63 2.94 6.53
C CYS A 44 6.98 4.31 6.55
N ASP A 45 7.74 5.32 6.91
CA ASP A 45 7.29 6.71 6.86
C ASP A 45 7.96 7.40 5.67
N PHE A 46 7.18 7.66 4.61
CA PHE A 46 7.69 8.29 3.40
C PHE A 46 8.32 9.66 3.61
N LEU A 47 7.95 10.35 4.68
CA LEU A 47 8.50 11.67 4.96
C LEU A 47 9.91 11.59 5.54
N LYS A 48 10.26 10.44 6.11
CA LYS A 48 11.54 10.25 6.81
C LYS A 48 12.40 9.17 6.19
N ASP A 49 11.79 8.15 5.61
CA ASP A 49 12.48 6.94 5.18
C ASP A 49 12.30 6.72 3.69
N ASP A 50 13.32 6.12 3.08
CA ASP A 50 13.17 5.63 1.72
C ASP A 50 12.37 4.34 1.71
N ILE A 51 11.70 4.06 0.59
CA ILE A 51 10.99 2.80 0.43
C ILE A 51 12.02 1.66 0.42
N PRO A 52 11.86 0.65 1.28
CA PRO A 52 12.78 -0.50 1.28
C PRO A 52 12.75 -1.21 -0.08
N ASP A 53 13.92 -1.62 -0.57
CA ASP A 53 14.02 -2.30 -1.87
C ASP A 53 13.16 -3.55 -1.92
N ASN A 54 13.10 -4.31 -0.82
CA ASN A 54 12.32 -5.54 -0.78
C ASN A 54 10.82 -5.30 -0.83
N ALA A 55 10.35 -4.08 -0.56
CA ALA A 55 8.94 -3.77 -0.66
C ALA A 55 8.46 -3.74 -2.12
N LEU A 56 9.37 -3.43 -3.04
CA LEU A 56 9.05 -3.38 -4.47
C LEU A 56 9.32 -4.68 -5.20
N LYS A 57 10.00 -5.62 -4.55
CA LYS A 57 10.37 -6.88 -5.19
C LYS A 57 9.12 -7.70 -5.49
N GLY A 58 9.01 -8.14 -6.73
CA GLY A 58 7.90 -8.97 -7.16
C GLY A 58 6.57 -8.24 -7.33
N ILE A 59 6.58 -6.92 -7.27
CA ILE A 59 5.36 -6.12 -7.41
C ILE A 59 5.10 -5.84 -8.89
N ASP A 60 3.88 -6.06 -9.31
CA ASP A 60 3.45 -5.83 -10.69
C ASP A 60 2.83 -4.45 -10.88
N ILE A 61 2.08 -3.97 -9.89
CA ILE A 61 1.36 -2.69 -9.97
C ILE A 61 1.51 -1.94 -8.65
N VAL A 62 1.74 -0.63 -8.73
CA VAL A 62 1.81 0.23 -7.56
C VAL A 62 0.68 1.27 -7.61
N PHE A 63 -0.14 1.32 -6.56
CA PHE A 63 -1.10 2.40 -6.34
C PHE A 63 -0.51 3.36 -5.31
N HIS A 64 -0.07 4.51 -5.78
CA HIS A 64 0.60 5.48 -4.92
C HIS A 64 -0.40 6.53 -4.42
N LEU A 65 -1.02 6.25 -3.28
CA LEU A 65 -2.02 7.13 -2.68
C LEU A 65 -1.44 8.11 -1.67
N ALA A 66 -0.20 7.88 -1.23
CA ALA A 66 0.41 8.71 -0.19
C ALA A 66 0.50 10.18 -0.59
N GLY A 67 0.82 10.46 -1.87
CA GLY A 67 0.90 11.82 -2.35
C GLY A 67 -0.45 12.50 -2.54
N TYR A 68 -1.50 11.70 -2.67
CA TYR A 68 -2.84 12.22 -2.91
C TYR A 68 -3.37 13.03 -1.74
N ALA A 69 -3.02 12.61 -0.54
CA ALA A 69 -3.49 13.27 0.67
C ALA A 69 -2.92 14.68 0.85
N HIS A 70 -1.81 14.99 0.19
CA HIS A 70 -1.17 16.29 0.29
C HIS A 70 -1.82 17.36 -0.58
N ASP A 71 -2.61 16.96 -1.52
CA ASP A 71 -3.26 17.89 -2.43
C ASP A 71 -4.56 18.45 -1.86
N LEU A 72 -4.92 17.98 -0.72
CA LEU A 72 -6.11 18.44 -0.03
C LEU A 72 -5.78 19.56 0.93
#